data_ae0ef0ccf1b1305631e881c2ca3f4726
#
_entry.id   ae0ef0ccf1b1305631e881c2ca3f4726
#
_cell.length_a   1.000
_cell.length_b   1.000
_cell.length_c   1.000
_cell.angle_alpha   90.00
_cell.angle_beta   90.00
_cell.angle_gamma   90.00
#
_symmetry.space_group_name_H-M   'P 1'
#
loop_
_entity.id
_entity.type
_entity.pdbx_description
1 polymer ?
#
loop_
_entity_poly.entity_id
_entity_poly.type
_entity_poly.pdbx_seq_one_letter_code
_entity_poly.pdbx_strand_id
1 'polypeptide(L)'
;MRDIARLANVSMPTVSRVLNDSPLVTGETRARVLEVAQANGYAVNRNAKKLRQSRTGTIAVMLDFASHRHGAIGDPFIFELLAGVSEALSIRNQELLLSPPGLDEARAFEDFHRARAADGFIILGQGT
;
A
#
# COMPACT_ATOMS: atom_id res chain seq x y z
N MET A 1 1.32 14.72 17.28
CA MET A 1 1.15 15.95 16.46
C MET A 1 1.54 17.24 17.20
N ARG A 2 1.06 17.47 18.43
CA ARG A 2 1.40 18.68 19.21
C ARG A 2 2.90 18.86 19.41
N ASP A 3 3.61 17.78 19.76
CA ASP A 3 5.05 17.84 19.99
C ASP A 3 5.83 18.15 18.72
N ILE A 4 5.42 17.59 17.59
CA ILE A 4 6.02 17.90 16.28
C ILE A 4 5.81 19.38 15.93
N ALA A 5 4.61 19.90 16.13
CA ALA A 5 4.30 21.30 15.88
C ALA A 5 5.20 22.23 16.71
N ARG A 6 5.36 21.93 17.99
CA ARG A 6 6.24 22.66 18.92
C ARG A 6 7.71 22.57 18.50
N LEU A 7 8.22 21.37 18.25
CA LEU A 7 9.63 21.14 17.90
C LEU A 7 9.99 21.70 16.52
N ALA A 8 9.11 21.64 15.56
CA ALA A 8 9.29 22.20 14.22
C ALA A 8 8.96 23.71 14.16
N ASN A 9 8.50 24.31 15.26
CA ASN A 9 8.06 25.71 15.35
C ASN A 9 7.04 26.09 14.26
N VAL A 10 5.99 25.28 14.14
CA VAL A 10 4.89 25.50 13.21
C VAL A 10 3.55 25.21 13.88
N SER A 11 2.46 25.65 13.27
CA SER A 11 1.12 25.33 13.76
C SER A 11 0.74 23.86 13.53
N MET A 12 -0.17 23.32 14.33
CA MET A 12 -0.72 21.97 14.12
C MET A 12 -1.35 21.77 12.73
N PRO A 13 -2.12 22.75 12.19
CA PRO A 13 -2.59 22.67 10.82
C PRO A 13 -1.46 22.55 9.79
N THR A 14 -0.32 23.21 10.02
CA THR A 14 0.85 23.12 9.14
C THR A 14 1.44 21.72 9.18
N VAL A 15 1.61 21.12 10.37
CA VAL A 15 2.02 19.71 10.50
C VAL A 15 1.07 18.80 9.75
N SER A 16 -0.24 18.98 9.93
CA SER A 16 -1.25 18.19 9.23
C SER A 16 -1.14 18.33 7.70
N ARG A 17 -0.90 19.54 7.19
CA ARG A 17 -0.70 19.77 5.75
C ARG A 17 0.55 19.09 5.22
N VAL A 18 1.67 19.14 5.96
CA VAL A 18 2.90 18.46 5.58
C VAL A 18 2.70 16.94 5.53
N LEU A 19 2.10 16.37 6.57
CA LEU A 19 1.86 14.93 6.65
C LEU A 19 0.85 14.42 5.60
N ASN A 20 0.00 15.32 5.07
CA ASN A 20 -0.95 15.04 4.00
C ASN A 20 -0.44 15.44 2.61
N ASP A 21 0.83 15.82 2.50
CA ASP A 21 1.47 16.19 1.23
C ASP A 21 0.79 17.35 0.50
N SER A 22 0.27 18.31 1.25
CA SER A 22 -0.41 19.48 0.71
C SER A 22 0.57 20.40 -0.04
N PRO A 23 0.21 20.89 -1.22
CA PRO A 23 1.05 21.84 -1.97
C PRO A 23 1.14 23.23 -1.32
N LEU A 24 0.31 23.49 -0.32
CA LEU A 24 0.23 24.79 0.37
C LEU A 24 1.36 25.02 1.38
N VAL A 25 2.32 24.11 1.48
CA VAL A 25 3.46 24.22 2.39
C VAL A 25 4.75 24.33 1.59
N THR A 26 5.60 25.29 1.97
CA THR A 26 6.92 25.49 1.34
C THR A 26 7.82 24.24 1.55
N GLY A 27 8.75 24.02 0.62
CA GLY A 27 9.69 22.90 0.69
C GLY A 27 10.52 22.90 1.97
N GLU A 28 10.96 24.08 2.42
CA GLU A 28 11.75 24.26 3.65
C GLU A 28 10.94 23.84 4.90
N THR A 29 9.71 24.32 5.01
CA THR A 29 8.84 23.96 6.13
C THR A 29 8.52 22.49 6.12
N ARG A 30 8.30 21.91 4.93
CA ARG A 30 8.08 20.48 4.76
C ARG A 30 9.26 19.65 5.26
N ALA A 31 10.47 19.98 4.82
CA ALA A 31 11.70 19.27 5.21
C ALA A 31 11.88 19.31 6.74
N ARG A 32 11.73 20.47 7.36
CA ARG A 32 11.85 20.63 8.81
C ARG A 32 10.84 19.81 9.59
N VAL A 33 9.58 19.81 9.19
CA VAL A 33 8.52 19.04 9.86
C VAL A 33 8.74 17.54 9.70
N LEU A 34 9.16 17.07 8.53
CA LEU A 34 9.45 15.66 8.28
C LEU A 34 10.65 15.17 9.08
N GLU A 35 11.72 15.96 9.18
CA GLU A 35 12.89 15.65 9.99
C GLU A 35 12.53 15.49 11.48
N VAL A 36 11.77 16.44 12.03
CA VAL A 36 11.30 16.39 13.41
C VAL A 36 10.39 15.18 13.63
N ALA A 37 9.48 14.89 12.69
CA ALA A 37 8.59 13.75 12.77
C ALA A 37 9.38 12.43 12.79
N GLN A 38 10.37 12.29 11.93
CA GLN A 38 11.22 11.10 11.85
C GLN A 38 12.06 10.92 13.13
N ALA A 39 12.68 12.00 13.63
CA ALA A 39 13.49 11.97 14.85
C ALA A 39 12.68 11.58 16.10
N ASN A 40 11.36 11.85 16.09
CA ASN A 40 10.46 11.50 17.18
C ASN A 40 9.68 10.19 16.96
N GLY A 41 10.09 9.37 15.99
CA GLY A 41 9.45 8.09 15.71
C GLY A 41 8.00 8.22 15.21
N TYR A 42 7.62 9.39 14.73
CA TYR A 42 6.27 9.63 14.20
C TYR A 42 6.20 9.12 12.77
N ALA A 43 5.75 7.89 12.61
CA ALA A 43 5.42 7.37 11.30
C ALA A 43 4.19 8.09 10.75
N VAL A 44 4.31 8.66 9.55
CA VAL A 44 3.13 9.15 8.83
C VAL A 44 2.14 8.00 8.71
N ASN A 45 0.96 8.16 9.30
CA ASN A 45 -0.06 7.12 9.22
C ASN A 45 -0.56 7.03 7.76
N ARG A 46 0.10 6.18 6.99
CA ARG A 46 -0.23 5.93 5.59
C ARG A 46 -1.68 5.49 5.42
N ASN A 47 -2.23 4.81 6.42
CA ASN A 47 -3.63 4.35 6.41
C ASN A 47 -4.61 5.52 6.48
N ALA A 48 -4.32 6.57 7.25
CA ALA A 48 -5.16 7.77 7.29
C ALA A 48 -5.14 8.54 5.95
N LYS A 49 -3.98 8.55 5.26
CA LYS A 49 -3.86 9.13 3.92
C LYS A 49 -4.64 8.28 2.90
N LYS A 50 -4.50 6.97 2.95
CA LYS A 50 -5.22 6.00 2.11
C LYS A 50 -6.75 6.16 2.25
N LEU A 51 -7.25 6.29 3.48
CA LEU A 51 -8.67 6.48 3.77
C LEU A 51 -9.26 7.76 3.13
N ARG A 52 -8.53 8.87 3.18
CA ARG A 52 -8.97 10.14 2.59
C ARG A 52 -8.99 10.12 1.06
N GLN A 53 -8.10 9.38 0.44
CA GLN A 53 -7.98 9.29 -1.01
C GLN A 53 -8.90 8.23 -1.62
N SER A 54 -9.67 7.50 -0.80
CA SER A 54 -10.44 6.32 -1.21
C SER A 54 -9.59 5.28 -1.96
N ARG A 55 -8.28 5.27 -1.70
CA ARG A 55 -7.31 4.35 -2.30
C ARG A 55 -6.51 3.65 -1.22
N THR A 56 -6.32 2.35 -1.39
CA THR A 56 -5.51 1.55 -0.46
C THR A 56 -4.03 1.59 -0.80
N GLY A 57 -3.69 1.88 -2.05
CA GLY A 57 -2.34 1.75 -2.59
C GLY A 57 -1.88 0.30 -2.66
N THR A 58 -2.82 -0.63 -2.71
CA THR A 58 -2.57 -2.07 -2.67
C THR A 58 -3.14 -2.70 -3.93
N ILE A 59 -2.39 -3.57 -4.57
CA ILE A 59 -2.84 -4.44 -5.66
C ILE A 59 -2.83 -5.87 -5.15
N ALA A 60 -3.96 -6.54 -5.25
CA ALA A 60 -4.08 -7.95 -4.88
C ALA A 60 -3.68 -8.84 -6.06
N VAL A 61 -2.83 -9.82 -5.78
CA VAL A 61 -2.46 -10.88 -6.73
C VAL A 61 -3.12 -12.17 -6.27
N MET A 62 -3.96 -12.72 -7.13
CA MET A 62 -4.66 -13.98 -6.91
C MET A 62 -4.03 -15.06 -7.79
N LEU A 63 -3.70 -16.18 -7.18
CA LEU A 63 -3.12 -17.33 -7.87
C LEU A 63 -4.22 -18.38 -8.08
N ASP A 64 -4.69 -18.50 -9.32
CA ASP A 64 -5.61 -19.56 -9.72
C ASP A 64 -4.84 -20.75 -10.27
N PHE A 65 -4.64 -21.75 -9.40
CA PHE A 65 -4.07 -23.05 -9.75
C PHE A 65 -5.03 -24.17 -9.36
N ALA A 66 -6.29 -24.01 -9.66
CA ALA A 66 -7.36 -24.96 -9.31
C ALA A 66 -7.05 -26.39 -9.74
N SER A 67 -6.20 -26.59 -10.74
CA SER A 67 -5.83 -27.90 -11.28
C SER A 67 -4.55 -28.52 -10.68
N HIS A 68 -3.74 -27.76 -9.93
CA HIS A 68 -2.45 -28.24 -9.41
C HIS A 68 -2.50 -28.36 -7.89
N ARG A 69 -2.85 -29.54 -7.42
CA ARG A 69 -3.12 -29.86 -6.01
C ARG A 69 -1.99 -29.61 -5.01
N HIS A 70 -0.75 -29.42 -5.42
CA HIS A 70 0.38 -29.16 -4.51
C HIS A 70 1.51 -28.47 -5.28
N GLY A 71 1.90 -27.28 -4.89
CA GLY A 71 3.20 -26.74 -5.23
C GLY A 71 3.27 -25.50 -6.14
N ALA A 72 2.14 -24.93 -6.57
CA ALA A 72 2.17 -23.77 -7.46
C ALA A 72 2.93 -22.56 -6.86
N ILE A 73 2.85 -22.36 -5.54
CA ILE A 73 3.63 -21.31 -4.85
C ILE A 73 5.12 -21.66 -4.81
N GLY A 74 5.49 -22.92 -4.90
CA GLY A 74 6.89 -23.37 -4.94
C GLY A 74 7.52 -23.31 -6.33
N ASP A 75 6.79 -22.95 -7.38
CA ASP A 75 7.32 -22.85 -8.72
C ASP A 75 8.22 -21.60 -8.85
N PRO A 76 9.51 -21.76 -9.20
CA PRO A 76 10.43 -20.64 -9.38
C PRO A 76 9.92 -19.58 -10.35
N PHE A 77 9.20 -19.98 -11.40
CA PHE A 77 8.61 -19.06 -12.37
C PHE A 77 7.59 -18.10 -11.71
N ILE A 78 6.77 -18.63 -10.81
CA ILE A 78 5.80 -17.80 -10.07
C ILE A 78 6.50 -16.80 -9.17
N PHE A 79 7.58 -17.19 -8.51
CA PHE A 79 8.37 -16.25 -7.70
C PHE A 79 9.04 -15.17 -8.54
N GLU A 80 9.57 -15.50 -9.70
CA GLU A 80 10.15 -14.53 -10.63
C GLU A 80 9.09 -13.53 -11.12
N LEU A 81 7.92 -14.02 -11.46
CA LEU A 81 6.79 -13.18 -11.88
C LEU A 81 6.33 -12.26 -10.77
N LEU A 82 6.16 -12.78 -9.55
CA LEU A 82 5.78 -11.98 -8.38
C LEU A 82 6.86 -10.93 -8.03
N ALA A 83 8.13 -11.26 -8.18
CA ALA A 83 9.22 -10.31 -7.98
C ALA A 83 9.13 -9.15 -8.99
N GLY A 84 8.91 -9.42 -10.27
CA GLY A 84 8.71 -8.39 -11.29
C GLY A 84 7.49 -7.52 -11.04
N VAL A 85 6.37 -8.13 -10.64
CA VAL A 85 5.16 -7.38 -10.25
C VAL A 85 5.42 -6.49 -9.05
N SER A 86 6.09 -7.01 -8.01
CA SER A 86 6.44 -6.27 -6.80
C SER A 86 7.34 -5.07 -7.10
N GLU A 87 8.34 -5.25 -7.96
CA GLU A 87 9.24 -4.17 -8.39
C GLU A 87 8.47 -3.07 -9.13
N ALA A 88 7.62 -3.45 -10.09
CA ALA A 88 6.80 -2.49 -10.84
C ALA A 88 5.82 -1.71 -9.96
N LEU A 89 5.25 -2.35 -8.94
CA LEU A 89 4.36 -1.71 -7.97
C LEU A 89 5.14 -0.77 -7.03
N SER A 90 6.34 -1.17 -6.61
CA SER A 90 7.22 -0.37 -5.74
C SER A 90 7.55 0.99 -6.36
N ILE A 91 7.85 1.04 -7.66
CA ILE A 91 8.08 2.29 -8.40
C ILE A 91 6.89 3.26 -8.30
N ARG A 92 5.68 2.71 -8.15
CA ARG A 92 4.42 3.48 -8.02
C ARG A 92 4.01 3.70 -6.56
N ASN A 93 4.84 3.34 -5.59
CA ASN A 93 4.50 3.35 -4.17
C ASN A 93 3.23 2.54 -3.85
N GLN A 94 3.02 1.45 -4.57
CA GLN A 94 1.95 0.49 -4.33
C GLN A 94 2.49 -0.77 -3.65
N GLU A 95 1.64 -1.40 -2.86
CA GLU A 95 1.95 -2.64 -2.14
C GLU A 95 1.32 -3.83 -2.86
N LEU A 96 1.98 -4.98 -2.80
CA LEU A 96 1.45 -6.23 -3.31
C LEU A 96 0.82 -7.01 -2.16
N LEU A 97 -0.42 -7.43 -2.34
CA LEU A 97 -1.13 -8.34 -1.45
C LEU A 97 -1.33 -9.67 -2.17
N LEU A 98 -0.65 -10.70 -1.69
CA LEU A 98 -0.81 -12.05 -2.24
C LEU A 98 -1.99 -12.76 -1.56
N SER A 99 -2.98 -13.16 -2.34
CA SER A 99 -4.10 -13.96 -1.86
C SER A 99 -3.69 -15.41 -1.68
N PRO A 100 -4.11 -16.09 -0.59
CA PRO A 100 -3.84 -17.51 -0.42
C PRO A 100 -4.42 -18.34 -1.57
N PRO A 101 -3.75 -19.41 -2.00
CA PRO A 101 -4.29 -20.34 -3.00
C PRO A 101 -5.50 -21.08 -2.45
N GLY A 102 -6.46 -21.38 -3.34
CA GLY A 102 -7.63 -22.20 -2.98
C GLY A 102 -8.83 -21.42 -2.44
N LEU A 103 -8.80 -20.10 -2.45
CA LEU A 103 -10.02 -19.30 -2.30
C LEU A 103 -10.81 -19.35 -3.62
N ASP A 104 -12.12 -19.53 -3.50
CA ASP A 104 -13.05 -19.30 -4.61
C ASP A 104 -12.84 -17.87 -5.11
N GLU A 105 -12.39 -17.72 -6.35
CA GLU A 105 -11.99 -16.44 -6.92
C GLU A 105 -13.10 -15.40 -6.88
N ALA A 106 -14.33 -15.82 -7.21
CA ALA A 106 -15.48 -14.94 -7.19
C ALA A 106 -15.72 -14.41 -5.77
N ARG A 107 -15.57 -15.27 -4.78
CA ARG A 107 -15.74 -14.93 -3.36
C ARG A 107 -14.59 -14.06 -2.85
N ALA A 108 -13.36 -14.40 -3.22
CA ALA A 108 -12.20 -13.58 -2.86
C ALA A 108 -12.30 -12.18 -3.46
N PHE A 109 -12.71 -12.07 -4.72
CA PHE A 109 -12.94 -10.78 -5.38
C PHE A 109 -14.01 -9.96 -4.66
N GLU A 110 -15.15 -10.57 -4.32
CA GLU A 110 -16.22 -9.89 -3.58
C GLU A 110 -15.76 -9.44 -2.19
N ASP A 111 -15.04 -10.29 -1.47
CA ASP A 111 -14.54 -9.99 -0.12
C ASP A 111 -13.51 -8.86 -0.15
N PHE A 112 -12.56 -8.88 -1.07
CA PHE A 112 -11.59 -7.80 -1.23
C PHE A 112 -12.24 -6.49 -1.67
N HIS A 113 -13.20 -6.55 -2.58
CA HIS A 113 -13.94 -5.38 -3.02
C HIS A 113 -14.80 -4.79 -1.90
N ARG A 114 -15.52 -5.62 -1.16
CA ARG A 114 -16.35 -5.22 -0.02
C ARG A 114 -15.51 -4.66 1.14
N ALA A 115 -14.38 -5.27 1.43
CA ALA A 115 -13.45 -4.80 2.45
C ALA A 115 -12.62 -3.57 2.02
N ARG A 116 -12.70 -3.16 0.76
CA ARG A 116 -11.80 -2.15 0.17
C ARG A 116 -10.32 -2.42 0.47
N ALA A 117 -9.92 -3.67 0.38
CA ALA A 117 -8.58 -4.10 0.74
C ALA A 117 -7.56 -3.84 -0.37
N ALA A 118 -8.00 -3.71 -1.61
CA ALA A 118 -7.14 -3.46 -2.76
C ALA A 118 -7.80 -2.49 -3.75
N ASP A 119 -6.96 -1.77 -4.50
CA ASP A 119 -7.38 -0.84 -5.56
C ASP A 119 -7.54 -1.54 -6.92
N GLY A 120 -6.94 -2.70 -7.05
CA GLY A 120 -7.00 -3.51 -8.27
C GLY A 120 -6.53 -4.95 -8.01
N PHE A 121 -6.72 -5.79 -9.03
CA PHE A 121 -6.43 -7.23 -8.94
C PHE A 121 -5.62 -7.67 -10.15
N ILE A 122 -4.71 -8.60 -9.91
CA ILE A 122 -4.00 -9.37 -10.94
C ILE A 122 -4.31 -10.83 -10.67
N ILE A 123 -4.87 -11.52 -11.65
CA ILE A 123 -5.15 -12.96 -11.56
C ILE A 123 -4.10 -13.68 -12.40
N LEU A 124 -3.37 -14.57 -11.77
CA LEU A 124 -2.39 -15.42 -12.39
C LEU A 124 -2.91 -16.85 -12.34
N GLY A 125 -3.22 -17.41 -13.48
CA GLY A 125 -3.75 -18.75 -13.57
C GLY A 125 -3.79 -19.27 -15.00
N GLN A 126 -4.05 -20.56 -15.15
CA GLN A 126 -4.38 -21.15 -16.45
C GLN A 126 -5.91 -21.20 -16.53
N GLY A 127 -6.48 -20.33 -17.34
CA GLY A 127 -7.88 -20.44 -17.71
C GLY A 127 -8.15 -21.81 -18.35
N THR A 128 -9.17 -22.49 -17.89
CA THR A 128 -9.73 -23.69 -18.52
C THR A 128 -10.45 -23.32 -19.82
#